data_56aa847ad11c234d718aed926341e760
#
_entry.id   56aa847ad11c234d718aed926341e760
#
_cell.length_a   1.000
_cell.length_b   1.000
_cell.length_c   1.000
_cell.angle_alpha   90.00
_cell.angle_beta   90.00
_cell.angle_gamma   90.00
#
_symmetry.space_group_name_H-M   'P 1'
#
loop_
_entity.id
_entity.type
_entity.pdbx_description
1 polymer ?
#
loop_
_entity_poly.entity_id
_entity_poly.type
_entity_poly.pdbx_seq_one_letter_code
_entity_poly.pdbx_strand_id
1 'polypeptide(L)'
;MQTQIAAGRVFDFSHAVGRSAASGTGFRHPCAVATGTEADADAVYVISRGFEMIPNVHWNRTALGVRVSKVIPGLVSGEEELVTEFSTYGEDPGKVIWPAGVAVDSQGTVYITDEWMNRISVFDSEGKFLKCWGESGTGDGKFDGPSGILIDPQDDIYIVDTRNHRVQKLTKDGAYLATWGGLGRAKDQLDSPWGIASDSDGYIYVSDHMNHRVQKFTPTGEFAASFGSPGTGRGELGRPSGVAVDPEGDVYICDWSNNRVQVFAADGRFVT
;
A
#
# COMPACT_ATOMS: atom_id res chain seq x y z
N MET A 1 10.66 13.60 -23.54
CA MET A 1 9.89 12.34 -23.29
C MET A 1 10.92 11.24 -23.11
N GLN A 2 10.93 10.56 -21.96
CA GLN A 2 11.84 9.43 -21.75
C GLN A 2 11.02 8.16 -21.97
N THR A 3 11.26 7.49 -23.07
CA THR A 3 10.63 6.20 -23.39
C THR A 3 11.59 5.10 -23.01
N GLN A 4 11.15 4.13 -22.21
CA GLN A 4 11.89 2.90 -21.96
C GLN A 4 11.17 1.74 -22.64
N ILE A 5 11.91 0.96 -23.41
CA ILE A 5 11.41 -0.28 -24.01
C ILE A 5 12.09 -1.46 -23.31
N ALA A 6 11.29 -2.29 -22.64
CA ALA A 6 11.80 -3.45 -21.94
C ALA A 6 10.89 -4.66 -22.20
N ALA A 7 11.48 -5.76 -22.64
CA ALA A 7 10.80 -7.03 -22.93
C ALA A 7 9.56 -6.91 -23.85
N GLY A 8 9.61 -5.99 -24.82
CA GLY A 8 8.51 -5.75 -25.75
C GLY A 8 7.42 -4.79 -25.25
N ARG A 9 7.56 -4.25 -24.04
CA ARG A 9 6.69 -3.23 -23.48
C ARG A 9 7.30 -1.85 -23.62
N VAL A 10 6.46 -0.85 -23.82
CA VAL A 10 6.85 0.57 -23.92
C VAL A 10 6.35 1.27 -22.67
N PHE A 11 7.29 1.90 -21.95
CA PHE A 11 6.98 2.74 -20.79
C PHE A 11 7.31 4.18 -21.16
N ASP A 12 6.28 4.96 -21.38
CA ASP A 12 6.43 6.39 -21.65
C ASP A 12 6.22 7.19 -20.37
N PHE A 13 7.20 8.02 -20.03
CA PHE A 13 7.01 9.00 -19.00
C PHE A 13 6.01 10.04 -19.50
N SER A 14 4.87 10.15 -18.86
CA SER A 14 3.86 11.17 -19.13
C SER A 14 4.24 12.47 -18.44
N HIS A 15 4.07 12.54 -17.14
CA HIS A 15 4.38 13.70 -16.33
C HIS A 15 4.51 13.29 -14.85
N ALA A 16 5.01 14.19 -14.01
CA ALA A 16 5.06 14.00 -12.57
C ALA A 16 3.96 14.82 -11.91
N VAL A 17 3.19 14.19 -11.04
CA VAL A 17 2.18 14.83 -10.23
C VAL A 17 2.74 15.15 -8.86
N GLY A 18 2.48 16.37 -8.39
CA GLY A 18 2.91 16.84 -7.09
C GLY A 18 4.37 17.29 -7.04
N ARG A 19 4.68 17.95 -5.95
CA ARG A 19 6.05 18.39 -5.58
C ARG A 19 6.17 18.28 -4.07
N SER A 20 7.37 18.32 -3.54
CA SER A 20 7.54 18.35 -2.09
C SER A 20 6.90 19.62 -1.51
N ALA A 21 5.71 19.48 -0.93
CA ALA A 21 4.96 20.57 -0.32
C ALA A 21 4.11 20.06 0.85
N ALA A 22 3.79 20.95 1.77
CA ALA A 22 2.99 20.64 2.95
C ALA A 22 1.48 20.73 2.69
N SER A 23 1.06 21.21 1.53
CA SER A 23 -0.35 21.39 1.15
C SER A 23 -0.50 21.48 -0.37
N GLY A 24 -1.73 21.45 -0.86
CA GLY A 24 -2.07 21.52 -2.28
C GLY A 24 -1.74 20.22 -3.01
N THR A 25 -1.45 20.29 -4.29
CA THR A 25 -1.07 19.14 -5.13
C THR A 25 0.34 18.60 -4.82
N GLY A 26 1.03 19.14 -3.80
CA GLY A 26 2.34 18.63 -3.38
C GLY A 26 2.23 17.51 -2.37
N PHE A 27 3.21 16.61 -2.34
CA PHE A 27 3.26 15.49 -1.41
C PHE A 27 4.51 15.54 -0.54
N ARG A 28 4.34 15.17 0.72
CA ARG A 28 5.46 15.12 1.67
C ARG A 28 5.66 13.71 2.16
N HIS A 29 6.74 13.06 1.71
CA HIS A 29 7.02 11.66 1.95
C HIS A 29 5.80 10.77 1.63
N PRO A 30 5.34 10.75 0.37
CA PRO A 30 4.25 9.87 -0.03
C PRO A 30 4.66 8.42 0.19
N CYS A 31 3.80 7.64 0.84
CA CYS A 31 4.12 6.26 1.21
C CYS A 31 3.13 5.24 0.64
N ALA A 32 1.93 5.65 0.29
CA ALA A 32 0.94 4.78 -0.31
C ALA A 32 0.03 5.56 -1.27
N VAL A 33 -0.50 4.84 -2.23
CA VAL A 33 -1.41 5.35 -3.25
C VAL A 33 -2.50 4.32 -3.53
N ALA A 34 -3.72 4.79 -3.74
CA ALA A 34 -4.84 3.98 -4.26
C ALA A 34 -5.58 4.76 -5.35
N THR A 35 -6.10 4.06 -6.34
CA THR A 35 -7.01 4.62 -7.33
C THR A 35 -8.43 4.66 -6.76
N GLY A 36 -9.21 5.65 -7.18
CA GLY A 36 -10.64 5.67 -6.92
C GLY A 36 -11.38 4.56 -7.66
N THR A 37 -12.65 4.38 -7.34
CA THR A 37 -13.53 3.38 -7.93
C THR A 37 -14.78 4.04 -8.51
N GLU A 38 -15.32 3.50 -9.59
CA GLU A 38 -16.55 3.98 -10.26
C GLU A 38 -16.62 5.50 -10.46
N ALA A 39 -17.38 6.22 -9.62
CA ALA A 39 -17.62 7.65 -9.76
C ALA A 39 -16.34 8.51 -9.62
N ASP A 40 -15.30 7.97 -9.00
CA ASP A 40 -14.02 8.62 -8.74
C ASP A 40 -12.85 7.92 -9.48
N ALA A 41 -13.14 7.21 -10.56
CA ALA A 41 -12.14 6.38 -11.27
C ALA A 41 -10.90 7.14 -11.75
N ASP A 42 -11.03 8.45 -11.99
CA ASP A 42 -9.90 9.31 -12.38
C ASP A 42 -9.12 9.86 -11.17
N ALA A 43 -9.61 9.64 -9.96
CA ALA A 43 -8.97 10.13 -8.76
C ALA A 43 -7.93 9.15 -8.21
N VAL A 44 -6.91 9.72 -7.58
CA VAL A 44 -5.87 9.01 -6.85
C VAL A 44 -5.79 9.55 -5.43
N TYR A 45 -5.83 8.65 -4.46
CA TYR A 45 -5.64 8.96 -3.06
C TYR A 45 -4.18 8.74 -2.68
N VAL A 46 -3.53 9.77 -2.16
CA VAL A 46 -2.11 9.74 -1.80
C VAL A 46 -1.95 10.01 -0.30
N ILE A 47 -1.31 9.08 0.39
CA ILE A 47 -0.92 9.29 1.78
C ILE A 47 0.43 9.99 1.85
N SER A 48 0.48 11.11 2.58
CA SER A 48 1.71 11.80 2.97
C SER A 48 2.01 11.59 4.45
N ARG A 49 3.20 11.10 4.79
CA ARG A 49 3.64 10.92 6.20
C ARG A 49 4.14 12.20 6.85
N GLY A 50 4.43 13.22 6.10
CA GLY A 50 4.75 14.56 6.62
C GLY A 50 5.92 14.63 7.58
N PHE A 51 6.97 13.83 7.36
CA PHE A 51 8.11 13.77 8.27
C PHE A 51 9.01 15.01 8.15
N GLU A 52 9.20 15.73 9.26
CA GLU A 52 10.29 16.71 9.43
C GLU A 52 11.15 16.32 10.64
N MET A 53 12.45 16.13 10.40
CA MET A 53 13.41 16.09 11.51
C MET A 53 13.65 17.51 12.01
N ILE A 54 12.94 17.90 13.06
CA ILE A 54 13.27 19.14 13.78
C ILE A 54 14.24 18.77 14.91
N PRO A 55 15.44 19.35 14.97
CA PRO A 55 16.39 19.06 16.02
C PRO A 55 15.74 19.22 17.41
N ASN A 56 15.97 18.24 18.28
CA ASN A 56 15.45 18.17 19.64
C ASN A 56 13.94 18.01 19.82
N VAL A 57 13.19 17.73 18.74
CA VAL A 57 11.79 17.34 18.83
C VAL A 57 11.67 15.88 18.44
N HIS A 58 10.96 15.11 19.27
CA HIS A 58 10.76 13.69 18.98
C HIS A 58 10.01 13.53 17.65
N TRP A 59 10.43 12.62 16.79
CA TRP A 59 9.92 12.42 15.42
C TRP A 59 8.39 12.29 15.34
N ASN A 60 7.73 11.77 16.36
CA ASN A 60 6.27 11.64 16.43
C ASN A 60 5.53 12.95 16.78
N ARG A 61 6.24 14.06 17.01
CA ARG A 61 5.64 15.37 17.36
C ARG A 61 5.79 16.42 16.26
N THR A 62 6.33 16.07 15.09
CA THR A 62 6.69 17.05 14.04
C THR A 62 6.05 16.78 12.69
N ALA A 63 4.91 16.12 12.67
CA ALA A 63 4.29 15.69 11.43
C ALA A 63 3.47 16.79 10.72
N LEU A 64 4.12 17.90 10.41
CA LEU A 64 3.55 18.86 9.45
C LEU A 64 3.42 18.19 8.09
N GLY A 65 2.18 18.16 7.55
CA GLY A 65 1.89 17.60 6.24
C GLY A 65 1.51 16.12 6.23
N VAL A 66 1.26 15.48 7.39
CA VAL A 66 0.55 14.20 7.44
C VAL A 66 -0.89 14.43 6.98
N ARG A 67 -1.25 13.78 5.90
CA ARG A 67 -2.59 13.88 5.31
C ARG A 67 -2.85 12.82 4.27
N VAL A 68 -4.08 12.72 3.86
CA VAL A 68 -4.51 12.08 2.63
C VAL A 68 -4.93 13.16 1.65
N SER A 69 -4.41 13.12 0.44
CA SER A 69 -4.79 14.00 -0.64
C SER A 69 -5.51 13.19 -1.72
N LYS A 70 -6.72 13.61 -2.09
CA LYS A 70 -7.43 13.11 -3.27
C LYS A 70 -7.11 14.07 -4.42
N VAL A 71 -6.51 13.55 -5.46
CA VAL A 71 -6.08 14.32 -6.63
C VAL A 71 -6.55 13.67 -7.92
N ILE A 72 -6.83 14.48 -8.93
CA ILE A 72 -6.97 14.01 -10.32
C ILE A 72 -5.63 14.33 -11.00
N PRO A 73 -4.89 13.31 -11.48
CA PRO A 73 -3.55 13.51 -12.05
C PRO A 73 -3.52 14.35 -13.33
N GLY A 74 -4.63 14.41 -14.09
CA GLY A 74 -4.67 15.01 -15.42
C GLY A 74 -3.97 14.11 -16.47
N LEU A 75 -3.98 14.56 -17.73
CA LEU A 75 -3.31 13.87 -18.83
C LEU A 75 -1.94 14.44 -19.13
N VAL A 76 -1.70 15.69 -18.76
CA VAL A 76 -0.42 16.39 -18.93
C VAL A 76 -0.11 17.25 -17.71
N SER A 77 1.16 17.62 -17.56
CA SER A 77 1.61 18.49 -16.46
C SER A 77 0.88 19.84 -16.47
N GLY A 78 0.34 20.22 -15.31
CA GLY A 78 -0.43 21.45 -15.10
C GLY A 78 -1.94 21.27 -15.16
N GLU A 79 -2.42 20.04 -15.42
CA GLU A 79 -3.84 19.69 -15.34
C GLU A 79 -4.19 18.98 -14.02
N GLU A 80 -3.23 18.87 -13.11
CA GLU A 80 -3.45 18.23 -11.82
C GLU A 80 -4.44 19.05 -10.97
N GLU A 81 -5.45 18.39 -10.47
CA GLU A 81 -6.45 18.97 -9.60
C GLU A 81 -6.39 18.37 -8.20
N LEU A 82 -6.30 19.23 -7.17
CA LEU A 82 -6.53 18.82 -5.79
C LEU A 82 -8.03 18.85 -5.52
N VAL A 83 -8.63 17.70 -5.36
CA VAL A 83 -10.07 17.56 -5.07
C VAL A 83 -10.32 17.86 -3.60
N THR A 84 -9.63 17.15 -2.70
CA THR A 84 -9.74 17.38 -1.25
C THR A 84 -8.51 16.91 -0.50
N GLU A 85 -8.32 17.45 0.70
CA GLU A 85 -7.34 16.98 1.68
C GLU A 85 -8.04 16.69 2.99
N PHE A 86 -7.73 15.56 3.61
CA PHE A 86 -8.34 15.17 4.88
C PHE A 86 -7.37 14.39 5.75
N SER A 87 -7.78 14.19 6.99
CA SER A 87 -6.95 13.68 8.06
C SER A 87 -5.74 14.57 8.34
N THR A 88 -5.29 14.56 9.55
CA THR A 88 -4.12 15.30 10.02
C THR A 88 -3.42 14.50 11.10
N TYR A 89 -2.26 14.95 11.53
CA TYR A 89 -1.53 14.32 12.62
C TYR A 89 -2.32 14.37 13.95
N GLY A 90 -2.41 13.23 14.64
CA GLY A 90 -2.97 13.12 15.98
C GLY A 90 -3.63 11.78 16.28
N GLU A 91 -4.14 11.65 17.50
CA GLU A 91 -4.76 10.42 18.02
C GLU A 91 -6.30 10.46 17.98
N ASP A 92 -6.90 11.64 17.86
CA ASP A 92 -8.34 11.81 17.83
C ASP A 92 -8.99 11.06 16.65
N PRO A 93 -10.29 10.79 16.67
CA PRO A 93 -11.02 10.24 15.53
C PRO A 93 -10.79 11.05 14.24
N GLY A 94 -10.48 10.38 13.14
CA GLY A 94 -10.19 11.02 11.86
C GLY A 94 -8.77 11.55 11.71
N LYS A 95 -7.92 11.42 12.72
CA LYS A 95 -6.49 11.74 12.66
C LYS A 95 -5.65 10.48 12.56
N VAL A 96 -4.40 10.63 12.09
CA VAL A 96 -3.43 9.55 11.92
C VAL A 96 -2.07 9.99 12.46
N ILE A 97 -1.25 9.03 12.89
CA ILE A 97 0.14 9.29 13.34
C ILE A 97 1.14 8.78 12.32
N TRP A 98 1.05 7.51 11.95
CA TRP A 98 1.97 6.87 11.00
C TRP A 98 1.18 6.06 9.96
N PRO A 99 0.46 6.75 9.07
CA PRO A 99 -0.32 6.07 8.05
C PRO A 99 0.60 5.31 7.08
N ALA A 100 0.19 4.11 6.66
CA ALA A 100 1.04 3.22 5.88
C ALA A 100 0.41 2.74 4.57
N GLY A 101 -0.87 2.44 4.57
CA GLY A 101 -1.60 1.94 3.42
C GLY A 101 -2.95 2.65 3.25
N VAL A 102 -3.41 2.71 2.02
CA VAL A 102 -4.74 3.23 1.64
C VAL A 102 -5.39 2.29 0.64
N ALA A 103 -6.68 2.06 0.79
CA ALA A 103 -7.51 1.36 -0.18
C ALA A 103 -8.89 1.99 -0.24
N VAL A 104 -9.59 1.78 -1.36
CA VAL A 104 -10.94 2.32 -1.61
C VAL A 104 -11.86 1.16 -1.96
N ASP A 105 -13.02 1.08 -1.30
CA ASP A 105 -14.01 0.04 -1.58
C ASP A 105 -14.89 0.39 -2.80
N SER A 106 -15.79 -0.54 -3.17
CA SER A 106 -16.68 -0.39 -4.32
C SER A 106 -17.62 0.83 -4.24
N GLN A 107 -17.81 1.39 -3.04
CA GLN A 107 -18.68 2.55 -2.79
C GLN A 107 -17.92 3.87 -2.65
N GLY A 108 -16.58 3.84 -2.83
CA GLY A 108 -15.72 5.01 -2.65
C GLY A 108 -15.33 5.28 -1.21
N THR A 109 -15.56 4.34 -0.28
CA THR A 109 -15.13 4.47 1.12
C THR A 109 -13.63 4.26 1.21
N VAL A 110 -12.93 5.13 1.92
CA VAL A 110 -11.48 5.15 2.01
C VAL A 110 -11.02 4.57 3.35
N TYR A 111 -10.14 3.57 3.30
CA TYR A 111 -9.58 2.88 4.46
C TYR A 111 -8.09 3.17 4.57
N ILE A 112 -7.63 3.52 5.77
CA ILE A 112 -6.23 3.89 6.03
C ILE A 112 -5.72 3.08 7.21
N THR A 113 -4.62 2.36 7.00
CA THR A 113 -3.88 1.70 8.08
C THR A 113 -2.97 2.69 8.80
N ASP A 114 -2.88 2.58 10.13
CA ASP A 114 -1.94 3.36 10.95
C ASP A 114 -1.06 2.42 11.77
N GLU A 115 0.21 2.32 11.37
CA GLU A 115 1.21 1.45 12.02
C GLU A 115 1.46 1.77 13.49
N TRP A 116 1.33 3.05 13.88
CA TRP A 116 1.56 3.49 15.25
C TRP A 116 0.37 3.21 16.15
N MET A 117 -0.82 3.55 15.66
CA MET A 117 -2.05 3.41 16.44
C MET A 117 -2.66 2.01 16.36
N ASN A 118 -2.10 1.11 15.52
CA ASN A 118 -2.59 -0.25 15.33
C ASN A 118 -4.08 -0.29 14.99
N ARG A 119 -4.54 0.62 14.15
CA ARG A 119 -5.95 0.74 13.75
C ARG A 119 -6.11 1.06 12.29
N ILE A 120 -7.34 0.89 11.83
CA ILE A 120 -7.81 1.30 10.52
C ILE A 120 -8.80 2.45 10.69
N SER A 121 -8.55 3.58 10.05
CA SER A 121 -9.45 4.72 9.99
C SER A 121 -10.21 4.73 8.67
N VAL A 122 -11.52 5.00 8.73
CA VAL A 122 -12.44 4.91 7.59
C VAL A 122 -13.08 6.27 7.34
N PHE A 123 -13.08 6.68 6.07
CA PHE A 123 -13.60 7.96 5.62
C PHE A 123 -14.53 7.76 4.41
N ASP A 124 -15.44 8.69 4.17
CA ASP A 124 -16.15 8.74 2.90
C ASP A 124 -15.25 9.33 1.78
N SER A 125 -15.76 9.34 0.55
CA SER A 125 -15.05 9.87 -0.63
C SER A 125 -14.70 11.36 -0.55
N GLU A 126 -15.39 12.12 0.34
CA GLU A 126 -15.14 13.52 0.58
C GLU A 126 -14.17 13.77 1.75
N GLY A 127 -13.66 12.68 2.36
CA GLY A 127 -12.72 12.74 3.47
C GLY A 127 -13.34 12.99 4.83
N LYS A 128 -14.65 12.83 4.98
CA LYS A 128 -15.30 12.87 6.29
C LYS A 128 -15.06 11.56 7.04
N PHE A 129 -14.58 11.68 8.27
CA PHE A 129 -14.39 10.52 9.13
C PHE A 129 -15.71 9.81 9.43
N LEU A 130 -15.74 8.49 9.26
CA LEU A 130 -16.90 7.64 9.53
C LEU A 130 -16.72 6.82 10.80
N LYS A 131 -15.65 6.06 10.88
CA LYS A 131 -15.33 5.15 11.99
C LYS A 131 -13.85 4.77 12.02
N CYS A 132 -13.42 4.14 13.08
CA CYS A 132 -12.16 3.40 13.12
C CYS A 132 -12.35 2.08 13.87
N TRP A 133 -11.48 1.10 13.58
CA TRP A 133 -11.46 -0.19 14.24
C TRP A 133 -10.05 -0.78 14.24
N GLY A 134 -9.84 -1.82 15.05
CA GLY A 134 -8.53 -2.40 15.33
C GLY A 134 -7.93 -1.89 16.63
N GLU A 135 -7.12 -2.72 17.23
CA GLU A 135 -6.38 -2.42 18.46
C GLU A 135 -5.06 -3.21 18.47
N SER A 136 -4.13 -2.78 19.32
CA SER A 136 -2.85 -3.44 19.47
C SER A 136 -2.99 -4.86 20.02
N GLY A 137 -2.29 -5.83 19.42
CA GLY A 137 -2.23 -7.19 19.89
C GLY A 137 -1.95 -8.24 18.82
N THR A 138 -2.00 -9.51 19.22
CA THR A 138 -1.70 -10.67 18.36
C THR A 138 -2.94 -11.54 18.04
N GLY A 139 -4.08 -11.27 18.68
CA GLY A 139 -5.34 -11.98 18.45
C GLY A 139 -5.99 -11.63 17.11
N ASP A 140 -7.11 -12.26 16.82
CA ASP A 140 -7.93 -12.02 15.64
C ASP A 140 -8.50 -10.60 15.67
N GLY A 141 -8.36 -9.86 14.56
CA GLY A 141 -8.78 -8.45 14.47
C GLY A 141 -7.91 -7.45 15.23
N LYS A 142 -6.83 -7.92 15.89
CA LYS A 142 -5.80 -7.06 16.51
C LYS A 142 -4.57 -6.99 15.65
N PHE A 143 -3.80 -5.90 15.78
CA PHE A 143 -2.65 -5.60 14.92
C PHE A 143 -1.42 -5.20 15.69
N ASP A 144 -0.26 -5.45 15.08
CA ASP A 144 1.01 -4.81 15.44
C ASP A 144 1.69 -4.28 14.18
N GLY A 145 1.57 -2.96 13.96
CA GLY A 145 2.07 -2.26 12.79
C GLY A 145 1.35 -2.66 11.48
N PRO A 146 0.02 -2.47 11.35
CA PRO A 146 -0.68 -2.74 10.10
C PRO A 146 -0.15 -1.81 9.00
N SER A 147 0.29 -2.39 7.87
CA SER A 147 0.90 -1.65 6.76
C SER A 147 0.06 -1.70 5.49
N GLY A 148 0.31 -2.64 4.60
CA GLY A 148 -0.44 -2.78 3.36
C GLY A 148 -1.91 -3.13 3.59
N ILE A 149 -2.78 -2.59 2.77
CA ILE A 149 -4.21 -2.86 2.77
C ILE A 149 -4.70 -3.08 1.34
N LEU A 150 -5.57 -4.04 1.16
CA LEU A 150 -6.22 -4.39 -0.10
C LEU A 150 -7.70 -4.65 0.17
N ILE A 151 -8.56 -4.30 -0.76
CA ILE A 151 -9.99 -4.59 -0.74
C ILE A 151 -10.31 -5.41 -1.98
N ASP A 152 -10.99 -6.56 -1.79
CA ASP A 152 -11.41 -7.41 -2.90
C ASP A 152 -12.77 -6.96 -3.48
N PRO A 153 -13.19 -7.52 -4.64
CA PRO A 153 -14.49 -7.16 -5.25
C PRO A 153 -15.72 -7.49 -4.39
N GLN A 154 -15.57 -8.22 -3.30
CA GLN A 154 -16.63 -8.51 -2.32
C GLN A 154 -16.63 -7.52 -1.16
N ASP A 155 -15.76 -6.49 -1.19
CA ASP A 155 -15.51 -5.53 -0.13
C ASP A 155 -14.92 -6.18 1.15
N ASP A 156 -14.30 -7.38 1.05
CA ASP A 156 -13.50 -7.93 2.13
C ASP A 156 -12.11 -7.28 2.13
N ILE A 157 -11.59 -7.02 3.33
CA ILE A 157 -10.38 -6.25 3.55
C ILE A 157 -9.24 -7.18 3.97
N TYR A 158 -8.12 -7.08 3.27
CA TYR A 158 -6.88 -7.79 3.62
C TYR A 158 -5.87 -6.80 4.17
N ILE A 159 -5.33 -7.09 5.35
CA ILE A 159 -4.37 -6.22 6.04
C ILE A 159 -3.09 -6.99 6.31
N VAL A 160 -1.99 -6.39 5.90
CA VAL A 160 -0.65 -6.86 6.27
C VAL A 160 -0.37 -6.41 7.70
N ASP A 161 -0.30 -7.34 8.61
CA ASP A 161 -0.03 -7.16 10.02
C ASP A 161 1.47 -7.41 10.28
N THR A 162 2.28 -6.41 9.94
CA THR A 162 3.72 -6.49 9.68
C THR A 162 4.51 -7.13 10.82
N ARG A 163 4.34 -6.66 12.06
CA ARG A 163 5.12 -7.16 13.20
C ARG A 163 4.57 -8.46 13.77
N ASN A 164 3.33 -8.81 13.43
CA ASN A 164 2.77 -10.14 13.66
C ASN A 164 3.08 -11.13 12.54
N HIS A 165 3.80 -10.69 11.49
CA HIS A 165 4.28 -11.52 10.37
C HIS A 165 3.15 -12.27 9.64
N ARG A 166 1.99 -11.66 9.48
CA ARG A 166 0.79 -12.31 8.92
C ARG A 166 -0.01 -11.37 8.03
N VAL A 167 -0.95 -11.94 7.29
CA VAL A 167 -2.07 -11.24 6.66
C VAL A 167 -3.34 -11.62 7.37
N GLN A 168 -4.21 -10.67 7.65
CA GLN A 168 -5.56 -10.92 8.13
C GLN A 168 -6.58 -10.49 7.07
N LYS A 169 -7.62 -11.33 6.88
CA LYS A 169 -8.80 -11.01 6.09
C LYS A 169 -9.94 -10.66 7.05
N LEU A 170 -10.61 -9.54 6.80
CA LEU A 170 -11.69 -9.01 7.62
C LEU A 170 -12.82 -8.51 6.73
N THR A 171 -14.03 -8.39 7.30
CA THR A 171 -15.12 -7.65 6.64
C THR A 171 -14.84 -6.15 6.66
N LYS A 172 -15.56 -5.37 5.86
CA LYS A 172 -15.49 -3.89 5.86
C LYS A 172 -15.82 -3.23 7.20
N ASP A 173 -16.41 -3.98 8.14
CA ASP A 173 -16.70 -3.52 9.50
C ASP A 173 -15.64 -3.95 10.52
N GLY A 174 -14.59 -4.66 10.07
CA GLY A 174 -13.49 -5.11 10.91
C GLY A 174 -13.73 -6.46 11.59
N ALA A 175 -14.77 -7.21 11.22
CA ALA A 175 -14.97 -8.56 11.74
C ALA A 175 -13.98 -9.53 11.08
N TYR A 176 -13.28 -10.32 11.90
CA TYR A 176 -12.29 -11.30 11.46
C TYR A 176 -12.90 -12.41 10.61
N LEU A 177 -12.24 -12.77 9.51
CA LEU A 177 -12.62 -13.85 8.61
C LEU A 177 -11.55 -14.95 8.52
N ALA A 178 -10.29 -14.56 8.30
CA ALA A 178 -9.19 -15.50 8.13
C ALA A 178 -7.83 -14.86 8.43
N THR A 179 -6.80 -15.70 8.65
CA THR A 179 -5.41 -15.28 8.75
C THR A 179 -4.49 -16.34 8.16
N TRP A 180 -3.35 -15.90 7.63
CA TRP A 180 -2.27 -16.77 7.18
C TRP A 180 -0.91 -16.06 7.30
N GLY A 181 0.16 -16.83 7.19
CA GLY A 181 1.51 -16.37 7.45
C GLY A 181 2.04 -16.90 8.77
N GLY A 182 2.84 -16.10 9.42
CA GLY A 182 3.60 -16.42 10.63
C GLY A 182 5.10 -16.28 10.38
N LEU A 183 5.85 -15.94 11.41
CA LEU A 183 7.28 -15.67 11.31
C LEU A 183 8.06 -16.90 10.77
N GLY A 184 8.79 -16.71 9.69
CA GLY A 184 9.69 -17.73 9.14
C GLY A 184 10.07 -17.50 7.68
N ARG A 185 10.74 -18.52 7.10
CA ARG A 185 11.27 -18.50 5.74
C ARG A 185 10.71 -19.60 4.83
N ALA A 186 9.90 -20.49 5.37
CA ALA A 186 9.28 -21.56 4.60
C ALA A 186 8.26 -20.98 3.59
N LYS A 187 7.70 -21.81 2.74
CA LYS A 187 6.52 -21.46 1.96
C LYS A 187 5.42 -21.14 2.92
N ASP A 188 4.57 -20.18 2.62
CA ASP A 188 3.49 -19.69 3.48
C ASP A 188 3.91 -18.93 4.75
N GLN A 189 5.19 -18.90 5.12
CA GLN A 189 5.70 -18.06 6.20
C GLN A 189 6.16 -16.70 5.68
N LEU A 190 6.06 -15.69 6.53
CA LEU A 190 6.38 -14.30 6.22
C LEU A 190 7.35 -13.73 7.26
N ASP A 191 8.20 -12.82 6.85
CA ASP A 191 9.03 -12.03 7.76
C ASP A 191 8.89 -10.54 7.46
N SER A 192 8.24 -9.84 8.38
CA SER A 192 7.96 -8.41 8.27
C SER A 192 7.32 -8.05 6.90
N PRO A 193 6.23 -8.69 6.49
CA PRO A 193 5.56 -8.38 5.23
C PRO A 193 5.12 -6.93 5.20
N TRP A 194 5.05 -6.30 4.01
CA TRP A 194 4.73 -4.89 3.90
C TRP A 194 3.63 -4.57 2.88
N GLY A 195 3.89 -4.72 1.59
CA GLY A 195 2.94 -4.41 0.53
C GLY A 195 2.03 -5.59 0.21
N ILE A 196 0.84 -5.31 -0.32
CA ILE A 196 -0.16 -6.29 -0.74
C ILE A 196 -0.86 -5.81 -2.01
N ALA A 197 -1.16 -6.73 -2.91
CA ALA A 197 -1.96 -6.50 -4.11
C ALA A 197 -2.74 -7.75 -4.48
N SER A 198 -3.68 -7.64 -5.42
CA SER A 198 -4.36 -8.79 -6.03
C SER A 198 -4.30 -8.74 -7.56
N ASP A 199 -4.42 -9.91 -8.19
CA ASP A 199 -4.71 -10.01 -9.62
C ASP A 199 -6.21 -10.14 -9.90
N SER A 200 -6.58 -10.18 -11.18
CA SER A 200 -7.97 -10.32 -11.63
C SER A 200 -8.62 -11.67 -11.26
N ASP A 201 -7.81 -12.69 -10.97
CA ASP A 201 -8.28 -14.01 -10.52
C ASP A 201 -8.46 -14.09 -9.00
N GLY A 202 -8.15 -12.99 -8.29
CA GLY A 202 -8.28 -12.85 -6.84
C GLY A 202 -7.11 -13.43 -6.04
N TYR A 203 -6.00 -13.83 -6.68
CA TYR A 203 -4.79 -14.20 -5.93
C TYR A 203 -4.18 -12.98 -5.25
N ILE A 204 -3.65 -13.20 -4.06
CA ILE A 204 -3.08 -12.18 -3.19
C ILE A 204 -1.55 -12.24 -3.25
N TYR A 205 -0.92 -11.12 -3.56
CA TYR A 205 0.53 -10.95 -3.59
C TYR A 205 1.00 -10.17 -2.38
N VAL A 206 1.96 -10.69 -1.65
CA VAL A 206 2.47 -10.09 -0.40
C VAL A 206 3.98 -9.89 -0.51
N SER A 207 4.44 -8.68 -0.29
CA SER A 207 5.88 -8.39 -0.19
C SER A 207 6.42 -8.91 1.12
N ASP A 208 7.15 -10.02 1.08
CA ASP A 208 7.80 -10.68 2.21
C ASP A 208 9.18 -10.05 2.43
N HIS A 209 9.16 -8.85 3.04
CA HIS A 209 10.21 -7.84 3.04
C HIS A 209 11.57 -8.37 3.50
N MET A 210 11.63 -9.00 4.67
CA MET A 210 12.87 -9.51 5.24
C MET A 210 13.32 -10.85 4.65
N ASN A 211 12.42 -11.52 3.91
CA ASN A 211 12.76 -12.72 3.14
C ASN A 211 13.14 -12.43 1.68
N HIS A 212 13.16 -11.15 1.27
CA HIS A 212 13.60 -10.72 -0.06
C HIS A 212 12.84 -11.37 -1.22
N ARG A 213 11.54 -11.54 -1.08
CA ARG A 213 10.66 -12.17 -2.08
C ARG A 213 9.25 -11.56 -2.04
N VAL A 214 8.46 -11.83 -3.06
CA VAL A 214 7.00 -11.66 -3.03
C VAL A 214 6.37 -13.04 -3.04
N GLN A 215 5.39 -13.30 -2.21
CA GLN A 215 4.63 -14.54 -2.21
C GLN A 215 3.22 -14.32 -2.76
N LYS A 216 2.75 -15.27 -3.57
CA LYS A 216 1.40 -15.33 -4.10
C LYS A 216 0.59 -16.37 -3.32
N PHE A 217 -0.60 -15.99 -2.90
CA PHE A 217 -1.54 -16.84 -2.14
C PHE A 217 -2.89 -16.90 -2.87
N THR A 218 -3.65 -17.96 -2.65
CA THR A 218 -5.07 -17.98 -2.99
C THR A 218 -5.85 -16.99 -2.13
N PRO A 219 -7.10 -16.63 -2.48
CA PRO A 219 -7.98 -15.82 -1.62
C PRO A 219 -8.23 -16.41 -0.22
N THR A 220 -7.96 -17.71 -0.05
CA THR A 220 -8.09 -18.44 1.23
C THR A 220 -6.78 -18.56 1.99
N GLY A 221 -5.67 -17.98 1.47
CA GLY A 221 -4.37 -17.94 2.13
C GLY A 221 -3.45 -19.14 1.85
N GLU A 222 -3.78 -20.01 0.89
CA GLU A 222 -2.91 -21.11 0.49
C GLU A 222 -1.78 -20.60 -0.42
N PHE A 223 -0.54 -21.03 -0.15
CA PHE A 223 0.62 -20.66 -0.97
C PHE A 223 0.48 -21.16 -2.42
N ALA A 224 0.66 -20.27 -3.39
CA ALA A 224 0.60 -20.56 -4.80
C ALA A 224 1.97 -20.44 -5.50
N ALA A 225 2.69 -19.34 -5.29
CA ALA A 225 3.96 -19.06 -5.95
C ALA A 225 4.85 -18.10 -5.16
N SER A 226 6.11 -17.96 -5.59
CA SER A 226 7.04 -16.97 -5.05
C SER A 226 7.83 -16.31 -6.18
N PHE A 227 8.11 -15.01 -6.03
CA PHE A 227 8.82 -14.17 -6.98
C PHE A 227 10.06 -13.57 -6.31
N GLY A 228 11.18 -13.58 -7.03
CA GLY A 228 12.44 -13.04 -6.54
C GLY A 228 13.22 -13.96 -5.63
N SER A 229 14.45 -13.59 -5.39
CA SER A 229 15.40 -14.21 -4.45
C SER A 229 16.33 -13.13 -3.91
N PRO A 230 17.01 -13.35 -2.78
CA PRO A 230 17.91 -12.34 -2.20
C PRO A 230 19.04 -11.93 -3.15
N GLY A 231 19.24 -10.62 -3.36
CA GLY A 231 20.38 -10.11 -4.12
C GLY A 231 20.13 -8.78 -4.84
N THR A 232 21.04 -8.43 -5.77
CA THR A 232 21.04 -7.16 -6.52
C THR A 232 20.94 -7.36 -8.04
N GLY A 233 20.98 -8.60 -8.52
CA GLY A 233 20.89 -8.96 -9.93
C GLY A 233 19.47 -8.84 -10.49
N ARG A 234 19.31 -9.24 -11.75
CA ARG A 234 17.99 -9.34 -12.41
C ARG A 234 17.19 -10.47 -11.78
N GLY A 235 15.95 -10.20 -11.36
CA GLY A 235 15.11 -11.15 -10.67
C GLY A 235 15.48 -11.38 -9.20
N GLU A 236 16.53 -10.75 -8.70
CA GLU A 236 16.87 -10.71 -7.28
C GLU A 236 16.31 -9.48 -6.61
N LEU A 237 15.90 -9.58 -5.36
CA LEU A 237 15.25 -8.51 -4.60
C LEU A 237 16.03 -8.18 -3.33
N GLY A 238 16.09 -6.88 -3.01
CA GLY A 238 16.62 -6.34 -1.77
C GLY A 238 15.53 -5.70 -0.93
N ARG A 239 14.81 -6.47 -0.12
CA ARG A 239 13.71 -5.98 0.74
C ARG A 239 12.58 -5.34 -0.06
N PRO A 240 11.76 -6.11 -0.79
CA PRO A 240 10.61 -5.58 -1.53
C PRO A 240 9.64 -4.90 -0.58
N SER A 241 9.10 -3.75 -1.00
CA SER A 241 8.15 -2.96 -0.20
C SER A 241 6.76 -2.95 -0.85
N GLY A 242 6.57 -2.23 -1.94
CA GLY A 242 5.30 -2.19 -2.67
C GLY A 242 5.22 -3.29 -3.72
N VAL A 243 4.03 -3.75 -3.99
CA VAL A 243 3.70 -4.67 -5.08
C VAL A 243 2.41 -4.22 -5.76
N ALA A 244 2.34 -4.36 -7.07
CA ALA A 244 1.13 -4.15 -7.87
C ALA A 244 1.07 -5.20 -8.98
N VAL A 245 -0.12 -5.49 -9.47
CA VAL A 245 -0.34 -6.43 -10.56
C VAL A 245 -1.20 -5.75 -11.62
N ASP A 246 -0.79 -5.84 -12.88
CA ASP A 246 -1.58 -5.29 -13.98
C ASP A 246 -2.65 -6.28 -14.47
N PRO A 247 -3.58 -5.84 -15.35
CA PRO A 247 -4.62 -6.73 -15.87
C PRO A 247 -4.09 -7.93 -16.66
N GLU A 248 -2.88 -7.86 -17.21
CA GLU A 248 -2.20 -8.95 -17.91
C GLU A 248 -1.52 -9.95 -16.96
N GLY A 249 -1.51 -9.64 -15.65
CA GLY A 249 -0.94 -10.46 -14.60
C GLY A 249 0.56 -10.24 -14.36
N ASP A 250 1.16 -9.18 -14.94
CA ASP A 250 2.54 -8.84 -14.64
C ASP A 250 2.66 -8.18 -13.27
N VAL A 251 3.66 -8.59 -12.53
CA VAL A 251 3.88 -8.22 -11.13
C VAL A 251 4.99 -7.17 -11.04
N TYR A 252 4.64 -5.98 -10.60
CA TYR A 252 5.53 -4.84 -10.39
C TYR A 252 5.95 -4.81 -8.93
N ILE A 253 7.25 -4.88 -8.66
CA ILE A 253 7.80 -4.97 -7.30
C ILE A 253 8.75 -3.81 -7.05
N CYS A 254 8.43 -3.01 -6.03
CA CYS A 254 9.34 -1.98 -5.52
C CYS A 254 10.47 -2.65 -4.74
N ASP A 255 11.63 -2.76 -5.35
CA ASP A 255 12.84 -3.35 -4.79
C ASP A 255 13.61 -2.28 -3.99
N TRP A 256 13.14 -2.03 -2.76
CA TRP A 256 13.50 -0.86 -1.95
C TRP A 256 14.98 -0.71 -1.69
N SER A 257 15.68 -1.75 -1.24
CA SER A 257 17.13 -1.65 -0.96
C SER A 257 17.98 -1.49 -2.23
N ASN A 258 17.45 -1.84 -3.39
CA ASN A 258 18.15 -1.73 -4.68
C ASN A 258 17.72 -0.47 -5.48
N ASN A 259 16.81 0.36 -4.92
CA ASN A 259 16.33 1.63 -5.52
C ASN A 259 15.81 1.44 -6.96
N ARG A 260 15.00 0.42 -7.20
CA ARG A 260 14.44 0.10 -8.51
C ARG A 260 13.05 -0.53 -8.40
N VAL A 261 12.34 -0.56 -9.51
CA VAL A 261 11.15 -1.40 -9.70
C VAL A 261 11.55 -2.53 -10.64
N GLN A 262 11.15 -3.75 -10.34
CA GLN A 262 11.30 -4.89 -11.23
C GLN A 262 9.93 -5.43 -11.62
N VAL A 263 9.84 -5.96 -12.83
CA VAL A 263 8.62 -6.56 -13.38
C VAL A 263 8.85 -8.05 -13.60
N PHE A 264 7.92 -8.85 -13.13
CA PHE A 264 7.88 -10.30 -13.33
C PHE A 264 6.59 -10.66 -14.06
N ALA A 265 6.65 -11.62 -14.96
CA ALA A 265 5.47 -12.20 -15.55
C ALA A 265 4.68 -13.01 -14.50
N ALA A 266 3.41 -13.30 -14.78
CA ALA A 266 2.52 -14.05 -13.89
C ALA A 266 3.08 -15.43 -13.47
N ASP A 267 3.95 -16.03 -14.29
CA ASP A 267 4.64 -17.32 -14.05
C ASP A 267 5.90 -17.19 -13.18
N GLY A 268 6.26 -15.99 -12.74
CA GLY A 268 7.43 -15.70 -11.90
C GLY A 268 8.72 -15.44 -12.69
N ARG A 269 8.69 -15.45 -14.00
CA ARG A 269 9.85 -15.14 -14.84
C ARG A 269 10.13 -13.62 -14.79
N PHE A 270 11.38 -13.24 -14.53
CA PHE A 270 11.81 -11.84 -14.63
C PHE A 270 11.61 -11.29 -16.04
N VAL A 271 11.03 -10.10 -16.14
CA VAL A 271 10.77 -9.39 -17.40
C VAL A 271 11.74 -8.23 -17.57
N THR A 272 11.78 -7.29 -16.63
CA THR A 272 12.63 -6.09 -16.68
C THR A 272 12.90 -5.49 -15.30
#